data_8db8caa1ffbb8eb901656d2d30ac88d4
#
_entry.id   8db8caa1ffbb8eb901656d2d30ac88d4
#
_cell.length_a   1.000
_cell.length_b   1.000
_cell.length_c   1.000
_cell.angle_alpha   90.00
_cell.angle_beta   90.00
_cell.angle_gamma   90.00
#
_symmetry.space_group_name_H-M   'P 1'
#
loop_
_entity.id
_entity.type
_entity.pdbx_description
1 polymer ?
#
loop_
_entity_poly.entity_id
_entity_poly.type
_entity_poly.pdbx_seq_one_letter_code
_entity_poly.pdbx_strand_id
1 'polypeptide(L)'
;MAMKKRQLCGLLVLLCVFLTACSAAAETEPVSISFMHGWGGSGADHVGMRELFAAFEAENPDIHIVYDTSPDLGIVMEKAADMLAVDKTPNIISTNGNVQYVSNATKKGVALDLTPYLQEDATFASDVSPQILQALQEPDGAVYTLPDAVEYIGYWYNCLLY
;
A
#
# COMPACT_ATOMS: atom_id res chain seq x y z
N MET A 1 -25.57 6.28 63.48
CA MET A 1 -24.45 5.54 62.92
C MET A 1 -24.70 5.06 61.47
N ALA A 2 -25.92 5.16 60.95
CA ALA A 2 -26.28 4.71 59.57
C ALA A 2 -25.92 5.69 58.42
N MET A 3 -25.77 7.00 58.71
CA MET A 3 -25.47 8.01 57.66
C MET A 3 -24.04 7.92 57.09
N LYS A 4 -23.05 7.50 57.86
CA LYS A 4 -21.65 7.36 57.37
C LYS A 4 -21.46 6.25 56.33
N LYS A 5 -22.26 5.16 56.40
CA LYS A 5 -22.13 4.05 55.40
C LYS A 5 -22.67 4.44 54.01
N ARG A 6 -23.73 5.27 53.93
CA ARG A 6 -24.30 5.71 52.63
C ARG A 6 -23.38 6.70 51.92
N GLN A 7 -22.69 7.57 52.67
CA GLN A 7 -21.71 8.50 52.08
C GLN A 7 -20.47 7.77 51.60
N LEU A 8 -20.01 6.72 52.29
CA LEU A 8 -18.86 5.92 51.87
C LEU A 8 -19.16 5.11 50.63
N CYS A 9 -20.38 4.54 50.47
CA CYS A 9 -20.82 3.87 49.24
C CYS A 9 -20.91 4.82 48.06
N GLY A 10 -21.43 6.06 48.27
CA GLY A 10 -21.49 7.06 47.19
C GLY A 10 -20.09 7.49 46.69
N LEU A 11 -19.14 7.63 47.62
CA LEU A 11 -17.75 7.98 47.25
C LEU A 11 -17.04 6.84 46.50
N LEU A 12 -17.34 5.57 46.89
CA LEU A 12 -16.74 4.40 46.22
C LEU A 12 -17.30 4.20 44.82
N VAL A 13 -18.58 4.45 44.58
CA VAL A 13 -19.21 4.39 43.27
C VAL A 13 -18.68 5.51 42.36
N LEU A 14 -18.49 6.72 42.91
CA LEU A 14 -17.90 7.85 42.16
C LEU A 14 -16.43 7.57 41.74
N LEU A 15 -15.67 6.92 42.63
CA LEU A 15 -14.28 6.52 42.33
C LEU A 15 -14.21 5.43 41.28
N CYS A 16 -15.14 4.46 41.28
CA CYS A 16 -15.22 3.42 40.25
C CYS A 16 -15.59 3.99 38.88
N VAL A 17 -16.48 5.01 38.82
CA VAL A 17 -16.86 5.67 37.55
C VAL A 17 -15.70 6.47 36.98
N PHE A 18 -14.85 7.07 37.81
CA PHE A 18 -13.63 7.77 37.34
C PHE A 18 -12.54 6.82 36.86
N LEU A 19 -12.45 5.60 37.40
CA LEU A 19 -11.46 4.61 36.97
C LEU A 19 -11.80 3.94 35.61
N THR A 20 -13.08 3.93 35.22
CA THR A 20 -13.50 3.39 33.92
C THR A 20 -13.36 4.40 32.77
N ALA A 21 -13.20 5.69 33.05
CA ALA A 21 -13.04 6.74 32.04
C ALA A 21 -11.60 6.88 31.51
N CYS A 22 -10.65 6.15 32.09
CA CYS A 22 -9.23 6.18 31.67
C CYS A 22 -8.81 4.89 30.94
N SER A 23 -9.73 4.32 30.12
CA SER A 23 -9.27 3.51 28.98
C SER A 23 -8.73 4.50 27.96
N ALA A 24 -7.49 4.94 28.15
CA ALA A 24 -6.70 5.52 27.08
C ALA A 24 -6.68 4.45 25.98
N ALA A 25 -7.44 4.68 24.90
CA ALA A 25 -7.13 4.04 23.65
C ALA A 25 -5.62 4.29 23.45
N ALA A 26 -4.84 3.25 23.41
CA ALA A 26 -3.46 3.37 22.98
C ALA A 26 -3.56 3.92 21.55
N GLU A 27 -3.30 5.22 21.38
CA GLU A 27 -3.09 5.79 20.07
C GLU A 27 -1.87 5.04 19.52
N THR A 28 -2.12 4.02 18.71
CA THR A 28 -1.10 3.42 17.87
C THR A 28 -0.59 4.54 16.98
N GLU A 29 0.68 4.87 17.08
CA GLU A 29 1.27 5.84 16.16
C GLU A 29 1.02 5.37 14.72
N PRO A 30 0.58 6.26 13.82
CA PRO A 30 0.29 5.88 12.44
C PRO A 30 1.50 5.22 11.79
N VAL A 31 1.27 4.12 11.10
CA VAL A 31 2.31 3.45 10.31
C VAL A 31 2.61 4.31 9.10
N SER A 32 3.87 4.69 8.91
CA SER A 32 4.31 5.48 7.77
C SER A 32 4.84 4.57 6.67
N ILE A 33 4.24 4.65 5.47
CA ILE A 33 4.62 3.85 4.29
C ILE A 33 5.15 4.79 3.22
N SER A 34 6.39 4.58 2.78
CA SER A 34 6.95 5.33 1.64
C SER A 34 6.52 4.69 0.32
N PHE A 35 5.92 5.49 -0.57
CA PHE A 35 5.48 5.06 -1.89
C PHE A 35 6.07 5.93 -2.99
N MET A 36 6.84 5.31 -3.87
CA MET A 36 7.47 5.95 -5.02
C MET A 36 6.72 5.61 -6.31
N HIS A 37 6.29 6.64 -7.06
CA HIS A 37 5.47 6.44 -8.26
C HIS A 37 5.57 7.57 -9.29
N GLY A 38 5.11 7.30 -10.54
CA GLY A 38 5.14 8.23 -11.66
C GLY A 38 3.90 9.13 -11.81
N TRP A 39 2.90 9.06 -10.95
CA TRP A 39 1.63 9.82 -11.08
C TRP A 39 1.70 11.23 -10.49
N GLY A 40 2.82 11.93 -10.70
CA GLY A 40 3.03 13.31 -10.21
C GLY A 40 2.52 14.39 -11.17
N GLY A 41 2.06 14.03 -12.36
CA GLY A 41 1.59 14.97 -13.38
C GLY A 41 0.17 15.50 -13.17
N SER A 42 -0.33 16.25 -14.16
CA SER A 42 -1.67 16.83 -14.17
C SER A 42 -2.67 16.11 -15.09
N GLY A 43 -2.27 14.99 -15.71
CA GLY A 43 -3.15 14.15 -16.51
C GLY A 43 -4.30 13.57 -15.67
N ALA A 44 -5.41 13.23 -16.32
CA ALA A 44 -6.62 12.73 -15.63
C ALA A 44 -6.33 11.40 -14.89
N ASP A 45 -5.51 10.54 -15.46
CA ASP A 45 -5.00 9.31 -14.87
C ASP A 45 -4.18 9.58 -13.60
N HIS A 46 -3.26 10.54 -13.64
CA HIS A 46 -2.48 10.96 -12.48
C HIS A 46 -3.35 11.53 -11.36
N VAL A 47 -4.36 12.33 -11.72
CA VAL A 47 -5.31 12.89 -10.74
C VAL A 47 -6.13 11.77 -10.12
N GLY A 48 -6.70 10.86 -10.93
CA GLY A 48 -7.49 9.75 -10.45
C GLY A 48 -6.73 8.82 -9.49
N MET A 49 -5.45 8.52 -9.79
CA MET A 49 -4.62 7.72 -8.88
C MET A 49 -4.40 8.42 -7.53
N ARG A 50 -4.16 9.73 -7.52
CA ARG A 50 -4.02 10.47 -6.25
C ARG A 50 -5.32 10.56 -5.46
N GLU A 51 -6.47 10.66 -6.13
CA GLU A 51 -7.78 10.59 -5.47
C GLU A 51 -8.02 9.22 -4.82
N LEU A 52 -7.61 8.14 -5.50
CA LEU A 52 -7.68 6.78 -4.96
C LEU A 52 -6.80 6.63 -3.71
N PHE A 53 -5.58 7.15 -3.73
CA PHE A 53 -4.68 7.11 -2.57
C PHE A 53 -5.27 7.92 -1.39
N ALA A 54 -5.83 9.10 -1.65
CA ALA A 54 -6.46 9.91 -0.63
C ALA A 54 -7.69 9.22 -0.01
N ALA A 55 -8.47 8.50 -0.83
CA ALA A 55 -9.59 7.70 -0.35
C ALA A 55 -9.11 6.55 0.56
N PHE A 56 -8.03 5.88 0.17
CA PHE A 56 -7.43 4.83 1.00
C PHE A 56 -6.97 5.35 2.37
N GLU A 57 -6.26 6.48 2.42
CA GLU A 57 -5.84 7.08 3.70
C GLU A 57 -7.04 7.54 4.55
N ALA A 58 -8.12 8.01 3.92
CA ALA A 58 -9.34 8.38 4.64
C ALA A 58 -10.05 7.17 5.28
N GLU A 59 -9.98 6.00 4.65
CA GLU A 59 -10.54 4.74 5.17
C GLU A 59 -9.60 4.06 6.17
N ASN A 60 -8.30 4.38 6.15
CA ASN A 60 -7.27 3.78 6.99
C ASN A 60 -6.47 4.88 7.73
N PRO A 61 -7.06 5.56 8.73
CA PRO A 61 -6.45 6.72 9.37
C PRO A 61 -5.20 6.41 10.21
N ASP A 62 -4.92 5.15 10.47
CA ASP A 62 -3.72 4.63 11.11
C ASP A 62 -2.56 4.37 10.13
N ILE A 63 -2.78 4.56 8.82
CA ILE A 63 -1.77 4.45 7.78
C ILE A 63 -1.53 5.83 7.16
N HIS A 64 -0.29 6.28 7.15
CA HIS A 64 0.13 7.49 6.47
C HIS A 64 1.07 7.16 5.33
N ILE A 65 0.75 7.63 4.10
CA ILE A 65 1.57 7.38 2.92
C ILE A 65 2.43 8.60 2.62
N VAL A 66 3.75 8.38 2.62
CA VAL A 66 4.74 9.39 2.22
C VAL A 66 5.06 9.20 0.74
N TYR A 67 4.56 10.10 -0.09
CA TYR A 67 4.72 10.02 -1.54
C TYR A 67 6.05 10.60 -2.01
N ASP A 68 6.77 9.84 -2.83
CA ASP A 68 7.91 10.30 -3.61
C ASP A 68 7.54 10.17 -5.09
N THR A 69 7.21 11.29 -5.73
CA THR A 69 6.56 11.26 -7.03
C THR A 69 7.22 12.17 -8.05
N SER A 70 7.19 11.76 -9.31
CA SER A 70 7.57 12.54 -10.48
C SER A 70 6.54 12.34 -11.60
N PRO A 71 6.30 13.31 -12.48
CA PRO A 71 5.53 13.07 -13.70
C PRO A 71 6.30 12.25 -14.74
N ASP A 72 7.61 12.09 -14.57
CA ASP A 72 8.50 11.30 -15.44
C ASP A 72 8.90 10.01 -14.73
N LEU A 73 8.37 8.90 -15.23
CA LEU A 73 8.64 7.57 -14.67
C LEU A 73 10.11 7.15 -14.86
N GLY A 74 10.80 7.62 -15.88
CA GLY A 74 12.24 7.39 -16.07
C GLY A 74 13.03 7.91 -14.87
N ILE A 75 12.75 9.13 -14.44
CA ILE A 75 13.37 9.74 -13.24
C ILE A 75 13.06 8.92 -11.99
N VAL A 76 11.82 8.45 -11.84
CA VAL A 76 11.43 7.58 -10.72
C VAL A 76 12.27 6.31 -10.70
N MET A 77 12.43 5.66 -11.86
CA MET A 77 13.16 4.39 -11.97
C MET A 77 14.67 4.56 -11.77
N GLU A 78 15.27 5.66 -12.24
CA GLU A 78 16.68 5.98 -11.97
C GLU A 78 16.90 6.16 -10.47
N LYS A 79 16.09 6.98 -9.83
CA LYS A 79 16.15 7.20 -8.38
C LYS A 79 15.96 5.91 -7.59
N ALA A 80 15.00 5.08 -8.00
CA ALA A 80 14.76 3.78 -7.38
C ALA A 80 15.97 2.85 -7.49
N ALA A 81 16.63 2.83 -8.64
CA ALA A 81 17.84 2.03 -8.86
C ALA A 81 19.00 2.51 -7.96
N ASP A 82 19.18 3.82 -7.82
CA ASP A 82 20.18 4.41 -6.92
C ASP A 82 19.88 4.06 -5.46
N MET A 83 18.62 4.15 -5.04
CA MET A 83 18.20 3.79 -3.69
C MET A 83 18.39 2.29 -3.42
N LEU A 84 18.09 1.45 -4.40
CA LEU A 84 18.34 0.01 -4.32
C LEU A 84 19.85 -0.29 -4.18
N ALA A 85 20.72 0.46 -4.85
CA ALA A 85 22.15 0.27 -4.76
C ALA A 85 22.71 0.51 -3.35
N VAL A 86 22.09 1.43 -2.59
CA VAL A 86 22.52 1.82 -1.23
C VAL A 86 21.63 1.27 -0.11
N ASP A 87 20.78 0.27 -0.41
CA ASP A 87 19.88 -0.40 0.53
C ASP A 87 18.87 0.55 1.22
N LYS A 88 18.39 1.57 0.48
CA LYS A 88 17.41 2.57 0.95
C LYS A 88 16.15 2.57 0.10
N THR A 89 15.63 1.39 -0.21
CA THR A 89 14.42 1.25 -1.01
C THR A 89 13.18 1.78 -0.31
N PRO A 90 12.20 2.38 -1.04
CA PRO A 90 10.89 2.67 -0.49
C PRO A 90 10.15 1.38 -0.13
N ASN A 91 9.08 1.48 0.68
CA ASN A 91 8.24 0.33 1.03
C ASN A 91 7.46 -0.16 -0.19
N ILE A 92 6.96 0.76 -1.01
CA ILE A 92 6.22 0.45 -2.24
C ILE A 92 6.80 1.27 -3.39
N ILE A 93 6.86 0.66 -4.57
CA ILE A 93 7.28 1.32 -5.79
C ILE A 93 6.42 0.88 -6.98
N SER A 94 5.98 1.84 -7.79
CA SER A 94 5.41 1.56 -9.11
C SER A 94 6.55 1.39 -10.11
N THR A 95 6.74 0.17 -10.58
CA THR A 95 7.86 -0.19 -11.48
C THR A 95 7.54 -0.02 -12.95
N ASN A 96 6.26 0.21 -13.31
CA ASN A 96 5.79 0.25 -14.70
C ASN A 96 6.32 -0.90 -15.56
N GLY A 97 6.31 -2.11 -15.00
CA GLY A 97 6.78 -3.30 -15.70
C GLY A 97 8.31 -3.37 -15.91
N ASN A 98 9.10 -2.61 -15.15
CA ASN A 98 10.57 -2.70 -15.21
C ASN A 98 11.07 -4.00 -14.59
N VAL A 99 11.09 -5.07 -15.39
CA VAL A 99 11.52 -6.40 -14.96
C VAL A 99 12.97 -6.43 -14.45
N GLN A 100 13.84 -5.54 -14.95
CA GLN A 100 15.23 -5.50 -14.50
C GLN A 100 15.34 -5.00 -13.07
N TYR A 101 14.55 -3.97 -12.70
CA TYR A 101 14.50 -3.48 -11.31
C TYR A 101 13.98 -4.57 -10.38
N VAL A 102 12.87 -5.21 -10.74
CA VAL A 102 12.26 -6.30 -9.94
C VAL A 102 13.27 -7.43 -9.73
N SER A 103 13.92 -7.91 -10.80
CA SER A 103 14.94 -8.95 -10.73
C SER A 103 16.13 -8.56 -9.81
N ASN A 104 16.57 -7.32 -9.89
CA ASN A 104 17.67 -6.84 -9.03
C ASN A 104 17.24 -6.76 -7.56
N ALA A 105 16.02 -6.28 -7.28
CA ALA A 105 15.45 -6.20 -5.92
C ALA A 105 15.25 -7.60 -5.32
N THR A 106 14.75 -8.56 -6.10
CA THR A 106 14.58 -9.95 -5.70
C THR A 106 15.93 -10.62 -5.39
N LYS A 107 16.92 -10.48 -6.28
CA LYS A 107 18.28 -11.01 -6.06
C LYS A 107 18.95 -10.42 -4.83
N LYS A 108 18.66 -9.18 -4.49
CA LYS A 108 19.14 -8.50 -3.30
C LYS A 108 18.40 -8.92 -2.03
N GLY A 109 17.25 -9.61 -2.15
CA GLY A 109 16.43 -10.06 -1.05
C GLY A 109 15.65 -8.92 -0.37
N VAL A 110 15.40 -7.80 -1.09
CA VAL A 110 14.63 -6.67 -0.57
C VAL A 110 13.19 -6.64 -1.11
N ALA A 111 12.89 -7.40 -2.15
CA ALA A 111 11.52 -7.59 -2.63
C ALA A 111 10.79 -8.60 -1.73
N LEU A 112 9.59 -8.24 -1.29
CA LEU A 112 8.73 -9.10 -0.48
C LEU A 112 8.04 -10.14 -1.37
N ASP A 113 8.10 -11.41 -0.99
CA ASP A 113 7.26 -12.45 -1.59
C ASP A 113 5.80 -12.24 -1.18
N LEU A 114 4.96 -11.95 -2.16
CA LEU A 114 3.53 -11.68 -1.98
C LEU A 114 2.66 -12.94 -2.05
N THR A 115 3.24 -14.08 -2.41
CA THR A 115 2.51 -15.34 -2.59
C THR A 115 1.68 -15.75 -1.37
N PRO A 116 2.20 -15.69 -0.12
CA PRO A 116 1.40 -16.03 1.06
C PRO A 116 0.18 -15.12 1.23
N TYR A 117 0.33 -13.81 1.00
CA TYR A 117 -0.75 -12.83 1.13
C TYR A 117 -1.83 -13.03 0.07
N LEU A 118 -1.44 -13.36 -1.16
CA LEU A 118 -2.38 -13.70 -2.24
C LEU A 118 -3.17 -14.98 -1.96
N GLN A 119 -2.59 -15.91 -1.23
CA GLN A 119 -3.27 -17.14 -0.82
C GLN A 119 -4.27 -16.90 0.32
N GLU A 120 -3.99 -15.94 1.19
CA GLU A 120 -4.87 -15.56 2.30
C GLU A 120 -6.03 -14.67 1.83
N ASP A 121 -5.79 -13.77 0.86
CA ASP A 121 -6.82 -12.89 0.29
C ASP A 121 -7.44 -13.47 -0.98
N ALA A 122 -8.43 -14.34 -0.78
CA ALA A 122 -9.17 -14.93 -1.88
C ALA A 122 -9.95 -13.90 -2.72
N THR A 123 -10.30 -12.74 -2.15
CA THR A 123 -11.04 -11.67 -2.85
C THR A 123 -10.12 -11.04 -3.89
N PHE A 124 -8.93 -10.60 -3.50
CA PHE A 124 -7.96 -10.03 -4.43
C PHE A 124 -7.56 -11.05 -5.51
N ALA A 125 -7.31 -12.31 -5.12
CA ALA A 125 -6.96 -13.36 -6.08
C ALA A 125 -8.07 -13.63 -7.11
N SER A 126 -9.35 -13.36 -6.78
CA SER A 126 -10.48 -13.49 -7.72
C SER A 126 -10.61 -12.29 -8.66
N ASP A 127 -10.17 -11.11 -8.25
CA ASP A 127 -10.30 -9.87 -9.02
C ASP A 127 -9.20 -9.74 -10.09
N VAL A 128 -8.07 -10.42 -9.89
CA VAL A 128 -6.97 -10.45 -10.87
C VAL A 128 -7.06 -11.73 -11.72
N SER A 129 -7.01 -11.58 -13.05
CA SER A 129 -7.03 -12.71 -13.96
C SER A 129 -5.93 -13.73 -13.61
N PRO A 130 -6.25 -15.04 -13.51
CA PRO A 130 -5.25 -16.08 -13.25
C PRO A 130 -4.09 -16.08 -14.23
N GLN A 131 -4.33 -15.71 -15.49
CA GLN A 131 -3.31 -15.61 -16.52
C GLN A 131 -2.31 -14.48 -16.22
N ILE A 132 -2.79 -13.37 -15.66
CA ILE A 132 -1.94 -12.24 -15.25
C ILE A 132 -1.09 -12.66 -14.05
N LEU A 133 -1.69 -13.26 -13.02
CA LEU A 133 -0.96 -13.77 -11.87
C LEU A 133 0.11 -14.78 -12.28
N GLN A 134 -0.22 -15.70 -13.20
CA GLN A 134 0.74 -16.66 -13.74
C GLN A 134 1.91 -15.97 -14.49
N ALA A 135 1.63 -14.89 -15.22
CA ALA A 135 2.66 -14.14 -15.95
C ALA A 135 3.60 -13.35 -15.02
N LEU A 136 3.16 -13.08 -13.78
CA LEU A 136 3.95 -12.38 -12.76
C LEU A 136 4.75 -13.33 -11.87
N GLN A 137 4.52 -14.64 -11.98
CA GLN A 137 5.26 -15.61 -11.19
C GLN A 137 6.70 -15.78 -11.69
N GLU A 138 7.63 -15.76 -10.76
CA GLU A 138 9.01 -16.14 -11.00
C GLU A 138 9.13 -17.69 -11.20
N PRO A 139 10.25 -18.20 -11.72
CA PRO A 139 10.42 -19.63 -11.96
C PRO A 139 10.25 -20.54 -10.73
N ASP A 140 10.42 -20.01 -9.53
CA ASP A 140 10.19 -20.69 -8.25
C ASP A 140 8.73 -20.63 -7.78
N GLY A 141 7.87 -19.94 -8.52
CA GLY A 141 6.45 -19.76 -8.23
C GLY A 141 6.12 -18.55 -7.33
N ALA A 142 7.13 -17.79 -6.89
CA ALA A 142 6.93 -16.61 -6.06
C ALA A 142 6.42 -15.42 -6.89
N VAL A 143 5.63 -14.53 -6.27
CA VAL A 143 5.11 -13.30 -6.85
C VAL A 143 5.65 -12.11 -6.08
N TYR A 144 6.36 -11.22 -6.75
CA TYR A 144 6.98 -10.03 -6.14
C TYR A 144 6.35 -8.72 -6.59
N THR A 145 5.42 -8.77 -7.54
CA THR A 145 4.75 -7.59 -8.10
C THR A 145 3.26 -7.83 -8.28
N LEU A 146 2.48 -6.77 -8.16
CA LEU A 146 1.04 -6.79 -8.46
C LEU A 146 0.76 -5.87 -9.65
N PRO A 147 -0.23 -6.20 -10.50
CA PRO A 147 -0.59 -5.36 -11.63
C PRO A 147 -1.44 -4.18 -11.13
N ASP A 148 -1.13 -2.98 -11.59
CA ASP A 148 -1.97 -1.78 -11.43
C ASP A 148 -2.80 -1.52 -12.69
N ALA A 149 -2.32 -1.96 -13.85
CA ALA A 149 -3.01 -1.86 -15.13
C ALA A 149 -2.57 -2.96 -16.10
N VAL A 150 -3.40 -3.21 -17.10
CA VAL A 150 -3.07 -4.07 -18.24
C VAL A 150 -3.20 -3.27 -19.52
N GLU A 151 -2.10 -3.14 -20.24
CA GLU A 151 -2.05 -2.43 -21.50
C GLU A 151 -1.98 -3.40 -22.68
N TYR A 152 -2.74 -3.11 -23.73
CA TYR A 152 -2.69 -3.87 -24.98
C TYR A 152 -1.91 -3.07 -26.02
N ILE A 153 -0.79 -3.61 -26.44
CA ILE A 153 0.00 -3.05 -27.55
C ILE A 153 -0.39 -3.76 -28.83
N GLY A 154 -0.79 -3.01 -29.84
CA GLY A 154 -1.22 -3.55 -31.11
C GLY A 154 -1.07 -2.56 -32.26
N TYR A 155 -1.27 -3.05 -33.48
CA TYR A 155 -1.28 -2.20 -34.66
C TYR A 155 -2.71 -1.76 -34.95
N TRP A 156 -2.89 -0.45 -35.13
CA TRP A 156 -4.15 0.14 -35.57
C TRP A 156 -4.05 0.45 -37.05
N TYR A 157 -5.02 0.00 -37.81
CA TYR A 157 -5.09 0.32 -39.23
C TYR A 157 -6.52 0.76 -39.60
N ASN A 158 -6.64 1.60 -40.63
CA ASN A 158 -7.90 2.04 -41.14
C ASN A 158 -8.47 0.97 -42.07
N CYS A 159 -9.45 0.21 -41.61
CA CYS A 159 -10.08 -0.86 -42.38
C CYS A 159 -10.89 -0.40 -43.62
N LEU A 160 -11.09 0.92 -43.79
CA LEU A 160 -11.75 1.47 -44.97
C LEU A 160 -10.76 1.76 -46.12
N LEU A 161 -9.46 1.62 -45.89
CA LEU A 161 -8.43 1.81 -46.89
C LEU A 161 -7.91 0.51 -47.49
N TYR A 162 -8.38 -0.65 -47.00
CA TYR A 162 -7.98 -1.99 -47.46
C TYR A 162 -9.18 -2.87 -47.75
#